data_241eb687e0cd6d45a2d16884ab5568ad
#
_entry.id   241eb687e0cd6d45a2d16884ab5568ad
#
_cell.length_a   1.000
_cell.length_b   1.000
_cell.length_c   1.000
_cell.angle_alpha   90.00
_cell.angle_beta   90.00
_cell.angle_gamma   90.00
#
_symmetry.space_group_name_H-M   'P 1'
#
loop_
_entity.id
_entity.type
_entity.pdbx_description
1 polymer ?
#
loop_
_entity_poly.entity_id
_entity_poly.type
_entity_poly.pdbx_seq_one_letter_code
_entity_poly.pdbx_strand_id
1 'polypeptide(L)'
;MSSTIWHITMSLDGFIAGPNDSMDWAVREWSDDGTNTRDIEVDRSSIADEVLRSAGAILGGRRWYDVAQRLYDGVDGIYGGEWRGPVFVLTHRPWDEAADESVTFVSSPLRDAVAMAKEAAGGRNLVIFGANVAQQCLREGLLDEIVIHLAPVLLGEGVPLYDSIGADPIVLTRTAIAAAGQITDLRFRV
;
A
#
# COMPACT_ATOMS: atom_id res chain seq x y z
N MET A 1 4.04 -15.76 13.10
CA MET A 1 2.79 -15.84 12.31
C MET A 1 2.88 -14.75 11.25
N SER A 2 2.40 -14.98 10.03
CA SER A 2 2.38 -13.99 8.96
C SER A 2 1.29 -12.95 9.24
N SER A 3 1.63 -11.66 9.12
CA SER A 3 0.70 -10.55 9.27
C SER A 3 0.11 -10.13 7.92
N THR A 4 -1.09 -9.55 7.96
CA THR A 4 -1.67 -8.78 6.88
C THR A 4 -1.40 -7.30 7.15
N ILE A 5 -0.62 -6.64 6.31
CA ILE A 5 -0.11 -5.29 6.51
C ILE A 5 -0.67 -4.35 5.44
N TRP A 6 -1.36 -3.29 5.84
CA TRP A 6 -1.65 -2.18 4.93
C TRP A 6 -0.44 -1.24 4.89
N HIS A 7 0.25 -1.21 3.76
CA HIS A 7 1.45 -0.42 3.55
C HIS A 7 1.18 0.71 2.57
N ILE A 8 1.35 1.97 3.01
CA ILE A 8 0.87 3.11 2.25
C ILE A 8 1.63 4.41 2.56
N THR A 9 1.81 5.25 1.54
CA THR A 9 2.21 6.65 1.72
C THR A 9 0.96 7.53 1.85
N MET A 10 0.99 8.47 2.79
CA MET A 10 -0.13 9.34 3.10
C MET A 10 0.34 10.80 3.21
N SER A 11 -0.46 11.73 2.70
CA SER A 11 -0.29 13.16 2.93
C SER A 11 -0.60 13.53 4.38
N LEU A 12 -0.13 14.70 4.83
CA LEU A 12 -0.38 15.19 6.19
C LEU A 12 -1.87 15.41 6.49
N ASP A 13 -2.67 15.68 5.46
CA ASP A 13 -4.12 15.85 5.54
C ASP A 13 -4.92 14.58 5.24
N GLY A 14 -4.25 13.39 5.20
CA GLY A 14 -4.89 12.09 5.24
C GLY A 14 -5.27 11.46 3.90
N PHE A 15 -4.72 11.91 2.79
CA PHE A 15 -4.96 11.32 1.48
C PHE A 15 -3.83 10.38 1.05
N ILE A 16 -4.18 9.30 0.35
CA ILE A 16 -3.23 8.31 -0.18
C ILE A 16 -3.04 8.40 -1.69
N ALA A 17 -3.86 9.18 -2.35
CA ALA A 17 -3.70 9.61 -3.73
C ALA A 17 -4.36 10.99 -3.88
N GLY A 18 -3.82 11.82 -4.73
CA GLY A 18 -4.38 13.12 -5.09
C GLY A 18 -5.53 13.01 -6.10
N PRO A 19 -5.98 14.14 -6.66
CA PRO A 19 -6.96 14.16 -7.73
C PRO A 19 -6.52 13.30 -8.91
N ASN A 20 -7.48 12.61 -9.55
CA ASN A 20 -7.24 11.69 -10.68
C ASN A 20 -6.26 10.54 -10.37
N ASP A 21 -6.20 10.12 -9.12
CA ASP A 21 -5.30 9.06 -8.63
C ASP A 21 -3.80 9.41 -8.75
N SER A 22 -3.46 10.69 -8.82
CA SER A 22 -2.06 11.14 -8.88
C SER A 22 -1.31 10.74 -7.60
N MET A 23 -0.12 10.14 -7.79
CA MET A 23 0.82 9.78 -6.73
C MET A 23 2.19 10.42 -6.92
N ASP A 24 2.34 11.38 -7.82
CA ASP A 24 3.62 12.05 -8.10
C ASP A 24 4.22 12.72 -6.85
N TRP A 25 3.35 13.14 -5.93
CA TRP A 25 3.74 13.68 -4.64
C TRP A 25 4.32 12.62 -3.68
N ALA A 26 3.90 11.35 -3.81
CA ALA A 26 4.34 10.25 -2.94
C ALA A 26 5.68 9.65 -3.37
N VAL A 27 6.03 9.80 -4.65
CA VAL A 27 7.31 9.32 -5.23
C VAL A 27 8.34 10.44 -5.36
N ARG A 28 8.04 11.65 -4.87
CA ARG A 28 9.03 12.72 -4.76
C ARG A 28 10.06 12.37 -3.70
N GLU A 29 11.30 12.59 -4.04
CA GLU A 29 12.38 12.59 -3.06
C GLU A 29 12.23 13.83 -2.17
N TRP A 30 11.99 13.58 -0.89
CA TRP A 30 11.88 14.61 0.14
C TRP A 30 13.26 14.82 0.77
N SER A 31 14.18 15.46 0.03
CA SER A 31 15.50 15.85 0.55
C SER A 31 15.37 16.98 1.56
N ASP A 32 16.29 17.02 2.53
CA ASP A 32 16.32 18.04 3.59
C ASP A 32 16.50 19.48 3.06
N ASP A 33 17.03 19.64 1.85
CA ASP A 33 17.30 20.95 1.23
C ASP A 33 16.20 21.42 0.24
N GLY A 34 15.11 20.63 0.08
CA GLY A 34 14.02 20.96 -0.83
C GLY A 34 14.38 20.84 -2.31
N THR A 35 15.54 20.30 -2.64
CA THR A 35 15.92 20.04 -4.04
C THR A 35 15.29 18.75 -4.53
N ASN A 36 14.66 18.80 -5.70
CA ASN A 36 14.10 17.65 -6.38
C ASN A 36 15.22 16.93 -7.14
N THR A 37 15.95 16.06 -6.49
CA THR A 37 17.02 15.29 -7.13
C THR A 37 16.56 13.86 -7.38
N ARG A 38 16.45 13.49 -8.64
CA ARG A 38 16.09 12.12 -9.08
C ARG A 38 17.19 11.07 -8.86
N ASP A 39 18.32 11.46 -8.30
CA ASP A 39 19.55 10.66 -8.22
C ASP A 39 20.05 10.42 -6.78
N ILE A 40 19.22 10.64 -5.75
CA ILE A 40 19.61 10.35 -4.38
C ILE A 40 19.13 8.93 -4.03
N GLU A 41 20.05 8.14 -3.52
CA GLU A 41 19.79 6.86 -2.87
C GLU A 41 18.69 7.06 -1.82
N VAL A 42 17.51 6.50 -2.06
CA VAL A 42 16.36 6.67 -1.16
C VAL A 42 16.76 6.09 0.20
N ASP A 43 16.98 6.95 1.18
CA ASP A 43 17.18 6.54 2.57
C ASP A 43 15.86 5.98 3.10
N ARG A 44 15.62 4.71 2.79
CA ARG A 44 14.44 4.01 3.30
C ARG A 44 14.57 3.86 4.79
N SER A 45 13.50 4.19 5.49
CA SER A 45 13.45 3.86 6.89
C SER A 45 13.58 2.35 7.11
N SER A 46 14.09 1.98 8.27
CA SER A 46 14.14 0.57 8.70
C SER A 46 12.76 -0.12 8.67
N ILE A 47 11.67 0.64 8.82
CA ILE A 47 10.29 0.13 8.78
C ILE A 47 9.87 -0.24 7.35
N ALA A 48 10.14 0.63 6.36
CA ALA A 48 9.83 0.35 4.96
C ALA A 48 10.59 -0.87 4.43
N ASP A 49 11.86 -0.93 4.73
CA ASP A 49 12.74 -2.06 4.39
C ASP A 49 12.30 -3.38 5.02
N GLU A 50 11.84 -3.33 6.28
CA GLU A 50 11.33 -4.51 6.97
C GLU A 50 10.07 -5.04 6.29
N VAL A 51 9.13 -4.14 5.92
CA VAL A 51 7.91 -4.55 5.20
C VAL A 51 8.27 -5.19 3.88
N LEU A 52 9.13 -4.56 3.06
CA LEU A 52 9.56 -5.10 1.77
C LEU A 52 10.20 -6.50 1.92
N ARG A 53 11.16 -6.62 2.84
CA ARG A 53 11.84 -7.92 3.06
C ARG A 53 10.92 -9.00 3.60
N SER A 54 9.91 -8.64 4.38
CA SER A 54 8.96 -9.60 4.98
C SER A 54 7.78 -9.94 4.07
N ALA A 55 7.52 -9.16 3.02
CA ALA A 55 6.42 -9.39 2.10
C ALA A 55 6.58 -10.71 1.33
N GLY A 56 5.53 -11.52 1.30
CA GLY A 56 5.46 -12.78 0.56
C GLY A 56 4.47 -12.74 -0.60
N ALA A 57 3.45 -11.90 -0.51
CA ALA A 57 2.48 -11.63 -1.57
C ALA A 57 1.91 -10.22 -1.41
N ILE A 58 1.33 -9.71 -2.48
CA ILE A 58 0.60 -8.43 -2.50
C ILE A 58 -0.85 -8.70 -2.89
N LEU A 59 -1.78 -8.01 -2.24
CA LEU A 59 -3.19 -7.97 -2.62
C LEU A 59 -3.62 -6.51 -2.78
N GLY A 60 -4.14 -6.17 -3.95
CA GLY A 60 -4.69 -4.85 -4.24
C GLY A 60 -6.05 -4.91 -4.88
N GLY A 61 -6.73 -3.76 -4.99
CA GLY A 61 -7.96 -3.62 -5.74
C GLY A 61 -7.72 -3.28 -7.21
N ARG A 62 -8.74 -3.48 -8.06
CA ARG A 62 -8.65 -3.22 -9.51
C ARG A 62 -8.24 -1.77 -9.82
N ARG A 63 -8.78 -0.77 -9.10
CA ARG A 63 -8.41 0.65 -9.32
C ARG A 63 -6.92 0.88 -9.09
N TRP A 64 -6.36 0.33 -8.00
CA TRP A 64 -4.93 0.40 -7.74
C TRP A 64 -4.12 -0.18 -8.90
N TYR A 65 -4.49 -1.37 -9.37
CA TYR A 65 -3.82 -2.03 -10.49
C TYR A 65 -3.88 -1.21 -11.78
N ASP A 66 -5.08 -0.72 -12.15
CA ASP A 66 -5.27 0.08 -13.37
C ASP A 66 -4.46 1.38 -13.32
N VAL A 67 -4.34 2.01 -12.14
CA VAL A 67 -3.51 3.21 -11.92
C VAL A 67 -2.03 2.88 -12.04
N ALA A 68 -1.57 1.79 -11.43
CA ALA A 68 -0.19 1.34 -11.51
C ALA A 68 0.21 1.07 -12.98
N GLN A 69 -0.63 0.35 -13.74
CA GLN A 69 -0.38 0.07 -15.15
C GLN A 69 -0.31 1.34 -16.02
N ARG A 70 -1.12 2.33 -15.70
CA ARG A 70 -1.22 3.56 -16.51
C ARG A 70 -0.11 4.56 -16.21
N LEU A 71 0.34 4.67 -14.95
CA LEU A 71 1.16 5.78 -14.48
C LEU A 71 2.52 5.35 -13.90
N TYR A 72 2.71 4.08 -13.50
CA TYR A 72 3.83 3.67 -12.64
C TYR A 72 4.44 2.30 -12.98
N ASP A 73 4.68 2.02 -14.24
CA ASP A 73 5.32 0.78 -14.72
C ASP A 73 4.64 -0.54 -14.26
N GLY A 74 3.38 -0.46 -13.85
CA GLY A 74 2.61 -1.62 -13.42
C GLY A 74 3.21 -2.32 -12.19
N VAL A 75 3.22 -3.66 -12.23
CA VAL A 75 3.79 -4.47 -11.15
C VAL A 75 5.32 -4.38 -11.07
N ASP A 76 5.97 -4.06 -12.18
CA ASP A 76 7.42 -3.85 -12.22
C ASP A 76 7.87 -2.62 -11.43
N GLY A 77 6.98 -1.64 -11.26
CA GLY A 77 7.22 -0.44 -10.44
C GLY A 77 7.03 -0.65 -8.93
N ILE A 78 6.51 -1.80 -8.49
CA ILE A 78 6.26 -2.05 -7.07
C ILE A 78 7.58 -1.98 -6.28
N TYR A 79 7.60 -1.16 -5.23
CA TYR A 79 8.78 -0.86 -4.42
C TYR A 79 10.00 -0.40 -5.26
N GLY A 80 9.76 0.41 -6.30
CA GLY A 80 10.83 0.87 -7.18
C GLY A 80 11.47 -0.26 -7.99
N GLY A 81 10.73 -1.33 -8.25
CA GLY A 81 11.20 -2.48 -8.99
C GLY A 81 11.92 -3.56 -8.18
N GLU A 82 11.95 -3.45 -6.87
CA GLU A 82 12.58 -4.46 -5.99
C GLU A 82 11.67 -5.65 -5.65
N TRP A 83 10.36 -5.50 -5.89
CA TRP A 83 9.40 -6.58 -5.68
C TRP A 83 9.29 -7.50 -6.90
N ARG A 84 9.29 -8.81 -6.66
CA ARG A 84 9.16 -9.85 -7.71
C ARG A 84 8.37 -11.07 -7.19
N GLY A 85 7.29 -10.84 -6.46
CA GLY A 85 6.47 -11.90 -5.91
C GLY A 85 5.06 -11.92 -6.51
N PRO A 86 4.18 -12.82 -6.05
CA PRO A 86 2.81 -12.95 -6.51
C PRO A 86 1.97 -11.73 -6.13
N VAL A 87 1.21 -11.21 -7.10
CA VAL A 87 0.29 -10.07 -6.98
C VAL A 87 -1.13 -10.54 -7.24
N PHE A 88 -2.01 -10.34 -6.27
CA PHE A 88 -3.43 -10.62 -6.40
C PHE A 88 -4.21 -9.32 -6.58
N VAL A 89 -5.14 -9.31 -7.53
CA VAL A 89 -5.99 -8.14 -7.82
C VAL A 89 -7.44 -8.51 -7.63
N LEU A 90 -8.04 -8.03 -6.54
CA LEU A 90 -9.47 -8.23 -6.26
C LEU A 90 -10.30 -7.39 -7.22
N THR A 91 -11.22 -8.03 -7.96
CA THR A 91 -12.03 -7.37 -8.98
C THR A 91 -13.38 -8.06 -9.17
N HIS A 92 -14.41 -7.27 -9.50
CA HIS A 92 -15.73 -7.77 -9.94
C HIS A 92 -15.88 -7.73 -11.48
N ARG A 93 -14.86 -7.24 -12.20
CA ARG A 93 -14.91 -7.20 -13.66
C ARG A 93 -14.51 -8.55 -14.24
N PRO A 94 -15.07 -8.94 -15.40
CA PRO A 94 -14.55 -10.07 -16.16
C PRO A 94 -13.05 -9.89 -16.47
N TRP A 95 -12.37 -10.99 -16.63
CA TRP A 95 -10.92 -11.02 -16.87
C TRP A 95 -10.55 -10.29 -18.17
N ASP A 96 -9.70 -9.30 -18.05
CA ASP A 96 -8.73 -8.99 -19.10
C ASP A 96 -7.53 -9.92 -18.86
N GLU A 97 -6.81 -10.34 -19.88
CA GLU A 97 -5.56 -11.06 -19.69
C GLU A 97 -4.63 -10.22 -18.79
N ALA A 98 -4.04 -10.85 -17.78
CA ALA A 98 -3.06 -10.18 -16.97
C ALA A 98 -1.85 -9.79 -17.84
N ALA A 99 -1.40 -8.54 -17.72
CA ALA A 99 -0.23 -8.07 -18.46
C ALA A 99 1.08 -8.73 -18.01
N ASP A 100 1.05 -9.42 -16.85
CA ASP A 100 2.21 -10.05 -16.24
C ASP A 100 1.80 -11.38 -15.58
N GLU A 101 2.64 -12.42 -15.74
CA GLU A 101 2.41 -13.76 -15.21
C GLU A 101 2.37 -13.83 -13.67
N SER A 102 2.96 -12.85 -12.98
CA SER A 102 2.91 -12.75 -11.52
C SER A 102 1.56 -12.26 -11.00
N VAL A 103 0.67 -11.75 -11.88
CA VAL A 103 -0.62 -11.17 -11.53
C VAL A 103 -1.74 -12.20 -11.63
N THR A 104 -2.49 -12.36 -10.55
CA THR A 104 -3.71 -13.18 -10.49
C THR A 104 -4.91 -12.30 -10.19
N PHE A 105 -5.86 -12.20 -11.14
CA PHE A 105 -7.15 -11.58 -10.89
C PHE A 105 -8.04 -12.53 -10.08
N VAL A 106 -8.66 -11.99 -9.02
CA VAL A 106 -9.50 -12.76 -8.10
C VAL A 106 -10.88 -12.12 -8.03
N SER A 107 -11.93 -12.94 -8.25
CA SER A 107 -13.34 -12.52 -8.19
C SER A 107 -14.11 -13.29 -7.11
N SER A 108 -13.45 -13.61 -6.01
CA SER A 108 -14.05 -14.29 -4.85
C SER A 108 -14.41 -13.28 -3.75
N PRO A 109 -15.15 -13.72 -2.71
CA PRO A 109 -15.28 -12.95 -1.49
C PRO A 109 -13.92 -12.53 -0.91
N LEU A 110 -13.86 -11.39 -0.22
CA LEU A 110 -12.62 -10.83 0.30
C LEU A 110 -11.82 -11.81 1.17
N ARG A 111 -12.50 -12.56 2.06
CA ARG A 111 -11.84 -13.56 2.93
C ARG A 111 -11.11 -14.63 2.14
N ASP A 112 -11.73 -15.09 1.06
CA ASP A 112 -11.14 -16.13 0.22
C ASP A 112 -9.95 -15.56 -0.56
N ALA A 113 -10.05 -14.34 -1.07
CA ALA A 113 -8.94 -13.65 -1.73
C ALA A 113 -7.74 -13.44 -0.79
N VAL A 114 -8.01 -13.01 0.45
CA VAL A 114 -6.96 -12.87 1.49
C VAL A 114 -6.34 -14.23 1.83
N ALA A 115 -7.14 -15.28 1.96
CA ALA A 115 -6.65 -16.63 2.25
C ALA A 115 -5.74 -17.16 1.12
N MET A 116 -6.15 -17.02 -0.14
CA MET A 116 -5.36 -17.39 -1.32
C MET A 116 -4.03 -16.62 -1.37
N ALA A 117 -4.06 -15.31 -1.15
CA ALA A 117 -2.86 -14.49 -1.14
C ALA A 117 -1.92 -14.82 0.02
N LYS A 118 -2.44 -15.14 1.22
CA LYS A 118 -1.66 -15.61 2.37
C LYS A 118 -1.03 -16.98 2.13
N GLU A 119 -1.72 -17.89 1.45
CA GLU A 119 -1.15 -19.19 1.04
C GLU A 119 0.02 -18.98 0.08
N ALA A 120 -0.14 -18.15 -0.95
CA ALA A 120 0.91 -17.81 -1.90
C ALA A 120 2.10 -17.07 -1.23
N ALA A 121 1.85 -16.33 -0.15
CA ALA A 121 2.90 -15.68 0.63
C ALA A 121 3.85 -16.65 1.34
N GLY A 122 3.51 -17.94 1.43
CA GLY A 122 4.40 -19.00 1.93
C GLY A 122 4.84 -18.78 3.39
N GLY A 123 3.96 -18.28 4.25
CA GLY A 123 4.27 -18.00 5.66
C GLY A 123 4.91 -16.62 5.90
N ARG A 124 5.19 -15.85 4.85
CA ARG A 124 5.61 -14.44 4.91
C ARG A 124 4.38 -13.53 4.99
N ASN A 125 4.58 -12.22 5.16
CA ASN A 125 3.49 -11.27 5.29
C ASN A 125 2.73 -11.05 3.97
N LEU A 126 1.42 -10.83 4.08
CA LEU A 126 0.60 -10.32 3.01
C LEU A 126 0.56 -8.79 3.09
N VAL A 127 0.94 -8.11 2.01
CA VAL A 127 0.85 -6.65 1.94
C VAL A 127 -0.37 -6.23 1.13
N ILE A 128 -1.15 -5.31 1.69
CA ILE A 128 -2.34 -4.75 1.04
C ILE A 128 -2.00 -3.39 0.45
N PHE A 129 -2.37 -3.20 -0.83
CA PHE A 129 -2.27 -1.92 -1.52
C PHE A 129 -3.65 -1.34 -1.87
N GLY A 130 -3.74 -0.01 -1.82
CA GLY A 130 -4.94 0.77 -2.12
C GLY A 130 -5.93 0.83 -0.95
N ALA A 131 -6.78 1.88 -0.93
CA ALA A 131 -7.69 2.14 0.18
C ALA A 131 -8.82 1.13 0.29
N ASN A 132 -9.49 0.84 -0.82
CA ASN A 132 -10.75 0.10 -0.79
C ASN A 132 -10.61 -1.32 -0.21
N VAL A 133 -9.62 -2.10 -0.69
CA VAL A 133 -9.38 -3.46 -0.19
C VAL A 133 -8.91 -3.42 1.26
N ALA A 134 -8.02 -2.49 1.61
CA ALA A 134 -7.51 -2.36 2.97
C ALA A 134 -8.61 -1.98 3.97
N GLN A 135 -9.48 -1.04 3.63
CA GLN A 135 -10.62 -0.65 4.46
C GLN A 135 -11.63 -1.81 4.63
N GLN A 136 -11.85 -2.62 3.60
CA GLN A 136 -12.67 -3.83 3.72
C GLN A 136 -12.00 -4.85 4.66
N CYS A 137 -10.69 -5.10 4.51
CA CYS A 137 -9.93 -5.96 5.41
C CYS A 137 -10.02 -5.47 6.86
N LEU A 138 -9.92 -4.16 7.08
CA LEU A 138 -10.04 -3.54 8.40
C LEU A 138 -11.42 -3.80 9.02
N ARG A 139 -12.51 -3.58 8.25
CA ARG A 139 -13.89 -3.82 8.72
C ARG A 139 -14.18 -5.29 9.03
N GLU A 140 -13.56 -6.21 8.30
CA GLU A 140 -13.76 -7.66 8.47
C GLU A 140 -12.79 -8.30 9.48
N GLY A 141 -11.90 -7.51 10.13
CA GLY A 141 -10.90 -8.03 11.06
C GLY A 141 -9.85 -8.92 10.38
N LEU A 142 -9.51 -8.61 9.13
CA LEU A 142 -8.51 -9.33 8.33
C LEU A 142 -7.18 -8.57 8.24
N LEU A 143 -7.08 -7.38 8.82
CA LEU A 143 -5.90 -6.54 8.84
C LEU A 143 -5.25 -6.61 10.22
N ASP A 144 -3.96 -6.90 10.28
CA ASP A 144 -3.19 -6.99 11.51
C ASP A 144 -2.44 -5.68 11.82
N GLU A 145 -1.92 -5.03 10.76
CA GLU A 145 -1.05 -3.86 10.90
C GLU A 145 -1.31 -2.82 9.81
N ILE A 146 -1.04 -1.56 10.17
CA ILE A 146 -1.01 -0.43 9.23
C ILE A 146 0.38 0.21 9.32
N VAL A 147 1.06 0.34 8.19
CA VAL A 147 2.32 1.06 8.05
C VAL A 147 2.11 2.25 7.14
N ILE A 148 2.35 3.44 7.68
CA ILE A 148 2.13 4.72 6.99
C ILE A 148 3.46 5.45 6.83
N HIS A 149 3.78 5.84 5.60
CA HIS A 149 4.82 6.82 5.29
C HIS A 149 4.15 8.20 5.19
N LEU A 150 4.22 8.97 6.26
CA LEU A 150 3.62 10.29 6.35
C LEU A 150 4.50 11.32 5.64
N ALA A 151 4.04 11.78 4.47
CA ALA A 151 4.72 12.80 3.68
C ALA A 151 4.34 14.22 4.15
N PRO A 152 5.27 15.18 4.17
CA PRO A 152 5.03 16.55 4.60
C PRO A 152 4.35 17.39 3.52
N VAL A 153 3.20 16.92 3.02
CA VAL A 153 2.41 17.56 1.97
C VAL A 153 0.94 17.62 2.34
N LEU A 154 0.28 18.70 1.90
CA LEU A 154 -1.17 18.85 1.96
C LEU A 154 -1.73 18.76 0.54
N LEU A 155 -2.71 17.91 0.30
CA LEU A 155 -3.33 17.70 -1.00
C LEU A 155 -4.67 18.40 -1.14
N GLY A 156 -5.41 18.56 -0.04
CA GLY A 156 -6.72 19.21 0.00
C GLY A 156 -7.87 18.36 -0.53
N GLU A 157 -7.61 17.45 -1.48
CA GLU A 157 -8.59 16.52 -2.03
C GLU A 157 -7.90 15.26 -2.57
N GLY A 158 -8.66 14.18 -2.78
CA GLY A 158 -8.13 12.91 -3.30
C GLY A 158 -8.80 11.68 -2.71
N VAL A 159 -8.05 10.59 -2.67
CA VAL A 159 -8.49 9.32 -2.06
C VAL A 159 -8.08 9.31 -0.59
N PRO A 160 -9.03 9.37 0.35
CA PRO A 160 -8.68 9.37 1.77
C PRO A 160 -8.16 7.99 2.22
N LEU A 161 -7.28 8.00 3.22
CA LEU A 161 -6.84 6.76 3.88
C LEU A 161 -8.03 5.98 4.42
N TYR A 162 -8.92 6.66 5.12
CA TYR A 162 -10.09 6.06 5.73
C TYR A 162 -11.34 6.88 5.43
N ASP A 163 -12.34 6.21 4.84
CA ASP A 163 -13.64 6.79 4.49
C ASP A 163 -14.75 5.89 5.03
N SER A 164 -15.10 6.09 6.29
CA SER A 164 -16.21 5.39 6.95
C SER A 164 -17.08 6.38 7.70
N ILE A 165 -18.02 6.96 6.99
CA ILE A 165 -18.99 7.87 7.60
C ILE A 165 -19.92 7.10 8.53
N GLY A 166 -19.99 7.53 9.81
CA GLY A 166 -20.92 6.97 10.80
C GLY A 166 -20.50 5.66 11.43
N ALA A 167 -19.27 5.19 11.22
CA ALA A 167 -18.71 4.05 11.96
C ALA A 167 -18.13 4.49 13.31
N ASP A 168 -18.10 3.55 14.26
CA ASP A 168 -17.38 3.77 15.52
C ASP A 168 -15.88 3.95 15.26
N PRO A 169 -15.19 4.78 16.07
CA PRO A 169 -13.75 4.94 15.97
C PRO A 169 -12.99 3.63 16.15
N ILE A 170 -12.03 3.37 15.26
CA ILE A 170 -11.11 2.24 15.40
C ILE A 170 -9.87 2.72 16.13
N VAL A 171 -9.61 2.16 17.30
CA VAL A 171 -8.44 2.53 18.11
C VAL A 171 -7.24 1.68 17.72
N LEU A 172 -6.17 2.33 17.30
CA LEU A 172 -4.93 1.69 16.90
C LEU A 172 -3.87 1.78 18.00
N THR A 173 -3.02 0.76 18.08
CA THR A 173 -1.85 0.78 18.98
C THR A 173 -0.59 1.06 18.18
N ARG A 174 0.06 2.21 18.41
CA ARG A 174 1.34 2.51 17.78
C ARG A 174 2.43 1.58 18.29
N THR A 175 3.09 0.86 17.39
CA THR A 175 4.16 -0.10 17.71
C THR A 175 5.55 0.40 17.31
N ALA A 176 5.65 1.27 16.30
CA ALA A 176 6.93 1.87 15.91
C ALA A 176 6.74 3.28 15.34
N ILE A 177 7.82 4.05 15.36
CA ILE A 177 7.98 5.33 14.68
C ILE A 177 9.44 5.43 14.22
N ALA A 178 9.67 5.90 13.00
CA ALA A 178 10.97 6.20 12.45
C ALA A 178 10.88 7.46 11.56
N ALA A 179 12.02 8.03 11.24
CA ALA A 179 12.12 9.13 10.28
C ALA A 179 13.16 8.76 9.21
N ALA A 180 12.86 9.10 7.96
CA ALA A 180 13.75 8.99 6.82
C ALA A 180 13.66 10.29 6.02
N GLY A 181 14.67 11.16 6.14
CA GLY A 181 14.60 12.52 5.63
C GLY A 181 13.39 13.26 6.20
N GLN A 182 12.55 13.79 5.31
CA GLN A 182 11.31 14.49 5.67
C GLN A 182 10.10 13.57 5.91
N ILE A 183 10.21 12.26 5.62
CA ILE A 183 9.14 11.29 5.82
C ILE A 183 9.13 10.81 7.27
N THR A 184 7.95 10.69 7.86
CA THR A 184 7.78 10.05 9.17
C THR A 184 7.05 8.72 8.98
N ASP A 185 7.69 7.63 9.37
CA ASP A 185 7.09 6.32 9.30
C ASP A 185 6.41 5.96 10.61
N LEU A 186 5.18 5.50 10.50
CA LEU A 186 4.34 5.10 11.61
C LEU A 186 3.88 3.66 11.40
N ARG A 187 4.02 2.82 12.43
CA ARG A 187 3.48 1.46 12.44
C ARG A 187 2.47 1.31 13.56
N PHE A 188 1.32 0.78 13.20
CA PHE A 188 0.22 0.52 14.13
C PHE A 188 -0.23 -0.94 14.05
N ARG A 189 -0.62 -1.48 15.18
CA ARG A 189 -1.42 -2.69 15.26
C ARG A 189 -2.90 -2.31 15.33
N VAL A 190 -3.71 -3.06 14.61
CA VAL A 190 -5.18 -2.98 14.63
C VAL A 190 -5.75 -3.73 15.84
#